data_9c9026face852f5891b9a77322e36f35
#
_entry.id   9c9026face852f5891b9a77322e36f35
#
_cell.length_a   1.000
_cell.length_b   1.000
_cell.length_c   1.000
_cell.angle_alpha   90.00
_cell.angle_beta   90.00
_cell.angle_gamma   90.00
#
_symmetry.space_group_name_H-M   'P 1'
#
loop_
_entity.id
_entity.type
_entity.pdbx_description
1 polymer ?
#
loop_
_entity_poly.entity_id
_entity_poly.type
_entity_poly.pdbx_seq_one_letter_code
_entity_poly.pdbx_strand_id
1 'polypeptide(L)'
;MGRASLDKGKRGEREVCALLRDLYPDARRGFQSRQGDDEADVECTPFWVEVKRVKAQETPRKAMAQAVAATDGRVPVVFSRRDNSDWLVTMRASDWVKLASEGER
;
A
#
# COMPACT_ATOMS: atom_id res chain seq x y z
N MET A 1 21.38 -11.22 -0.24
CA MET A 1 20.02 -10.96 -0.37
C MET A 1 19.44 -10.12 0.70
N GLY A 2 19.54 -10.47 1.90
CA GLY A 2 18.76 -9.96 2.96
C GLY A 2 18.68 -8.45 3.11
N ARG A 3 19.80 -7.81 3.37
CA ARG A 3 19.77 -6.41 3.76
C ARG A 3 19.30 -5.46 2.68
N ALA A 4 19.77 -5.67 1.46
CA ALA A 4 19.41 -4.80 0.35
C ALA A 4 17.91 -4.87 0.06
N SER A 5 17.32 -6.08 0.11
CA SER A 5 15.90 -6.27 -0.11
C SER A 5 15.06 -5.65 1.01
N LEU A 6 15.50 -5.78 2.27
CA LEU A 6 14.82 -5.18 3.39
C LEU A 6 14.85 -3.67 3.32
N ASP A 7 16.01 -3.10 2.96
CA ASP A 7 16.14 -1.65 2.84
C ASP A 7 15.28 -1.10 1.72
N LYS A 8 15.17 -1.84 0.60
CA LYS A 8 14.33 -1.44 -0.51
C LYS A 8 12.85 -1.43 -0.11
N GLY A 9 12.42 -2.43 0.65
CA GLY A 9 11.05 -2.48 1.15
C GLY A 9 10.75 -1.31 2.07
N LYS A 10 11.64 -1.04 3.01
CA LYS A 10 11.46 0.08 3.93
C LYS A 10 11.45 1.41 3.20
N ARG A 11 12.31 1.56 2.20
CA ARG A 11 12.35 2.76 1.39
C ARG A 11 11.03 2.98 0.66
N GLY A 12 10.47 1.93 0.09
CA GLY A 12 9.19 2.01 -0.58
C GLY A 12 8.09 2.46 0.36
N GLU A 13 8.04 1.90 1.56
CA GLU A 13 7.04 2.30 2.54
C GLU A 13 7.19 3.76 2.93
N ARG A 14 8.42 4.25 3.08
CA ARG A 14 8.66 5.66 3.40
C ARG A 14 8.21 6.57 2.27
N GLU A 15 8.45 6.16 1.03
CA GLU A 15 8.03 6.95 -0.13
C GLU A 15 6.52 7.06 -0.19
N VAL A 16 5.81 5.95 0.05
CA VAL A 16 4.36 5.97 0.03
C VAL A 16 3.80 6.80 1.19
N CYS A 17 4.41 6.70 2.37
CA CYS A 17 4.03 7.56 3.47
C CYS A 17 4.12 9.04 3.09
N ALA A 18 5.21 9.41 2.43
CA ALA A 18 5.39 10.81 2.02
C ALA A 18 4.30 11.25 1.05
N LEU A 19 3.94 10.39 0.08
CA LEU A 19 2.86 10.69 -0.84
C LEU A 19 1.52 10.88 -0.12
N LEU A 20 1.23 9.97 0.82
CA LEU A 20 -0.06 9.97 1.51
C LEU A 20 -0.19 11.12 2.50
N ARG A 21 0.93 11.67 2.98
CA ARG A 21 0.87 12.79 3.93
C ARG A 21 0.27 14.06 3.34
N ASP A 22 0.21 14.16 2.03
CA ASP A 22 -0.48 15.27 1.40
C ASP A 22 -1.98 15.26 1.73
N LEU A 23 -2.55 14.08 1.96
CA LEU A 23 -3.96 13.91 2.31
C LEU A 23 -4.14 13.56 3.78
N TYR A 24 -3.23 12.78 4.32
CA TYR A 24 -3.30 12.25 5.70
C TYR A 24 -1.99 12.57 6.40
N PRO A 25 -1.90 13.74 7.05
CA PRO A 25 -0.62 14.21 7.60
C PRO A 25 0.03 13.28 8.61
N ASP A 26 -0.76 12.44 9.25
CA ASP A 26 -0.24 11.49 10.25
C ASP A 26 0.14 10.15 9.69
N ALA A 27 0.11 9.98 8.37
CA ALA A 27 0.47 8.70 7.76
C ALA A 27 1.89 8.28 8.18
N ARG A 28 2.03 7.03 8.56
CA ARG A 28 3.29 6.48 9.05
C ARG A 28 3.41 5.02 8.62
N ARG A 29 4.62 4.51 8.67
CA ARG A 29 4.84 3.09 8.42
C ARG A 29 4.12 2.29 9.51
N GLY A 30 3.52 1.18 9.09
CA GLY A 30 2.85 0.28 10.01
C GLY A 30 3.86 -0.49 10.85
N PHE A 31 3.41 -0.89 12.03
CA PHE A 31 4.21 -1.70 12.92
C PHE A 31 3.86 -3.17 12.69
N GLN A 32 4.86 -3.96 12.34
CA GLN A 32 4.64 -5.37 12.09
C GLN A 32 5.43 -6.19 13.08
N SER A 33 4.73 -7.01 13.85
CA SER A 33 5.35 -7.87 14.83
C SER A 33 5.64 -9.22 14.21
N ARG A 34 6.48 -9.99 14.89
CA ARG A 34 6.78 -11.36 14.46
C ARG A 34 5.57 -12.26 14.52
N GLN A 35 4.59 -11.91 15.33
CA GLN A 35 3.43 -12.76 15.56
C GLN A 35 2.25 -12.42 14.70
N GLY A 36 2.37 -11.41 13.87
CA GLY A 36 1.25 -11.09 13.05
C GLY A 36 1.37 -9.77 12.40
N ASP A 37 0.41 -9.51 11.63
CA ASP A 37 0.28 -8.43 10.81
C ASP A 37 -0.79 -7.55 11.27
N ASP A 38 -0.65 -7.04 12.41
CA ASP A 38 -1.68 -6.28 13.03
C ASP A 38 -1.91 -4.95 12.35
N GLU A 39 -0.98 -4.51 11.50
CA GLU A 39 -1.10 -3.24 10.82
C GLU A 39 -0.78 -3.38 9.35
N ALA A 40 -1.34 -2.46 8.55
CA ALA A 40 -1.00 -2.33 7.15
C ALA A 40 0.43 -1.76 7.03
N ASP A 41 0.98 -1.76 5.83
CA ASP A 41 2.31 -1.20 5.61
C ASP A 41 2.36 0.29 5.87
N VAL A 42 1.24 1.00 5.63
CA VAL A 42 1.10 2.41 6.01
C VAL A 42 -0.18 2.56 6.81
N GLU A 43 -0.07 3.23 7.97
CA GLU A 43 -1.18 3.41 8.89
C GLU A 43 -1.59 4.88 8.99
N CYS A 44 -2.67 5.12 9.69
CA CYS A 44 -3.27 6.44 9.90
C CYS A 44 -3.86 7.00 8.64
N THR A 45 -4.46 6.12 7.84
CA THR A 45 -5.24 6.47 6.66
C THR A 45 -6.53 5.66 6.66
N PRO A 46 -7.54 6.08 5.89
CA PRO A 46 -8.77 5.29 5.79
C PRO A 46 -8.65 4.06 4.91
N PHE A 47 -7.44 3.75 4.43
CA PHE A 47 -7.21 2.60 3.57
C PHE A 47 -6.34 1.56 4.26
N TRP A 48 -6.49 0.30 3.85
CA TRP A 48 -5.53 -0.74 4.21
C TRP A 48 -4.48 -0.75 3.12
N VAL A 49 -3.32 -0.18 3.39
CA VAL A 49 -2.28 0.07 2.39
C VAL A 49 -1.20 -1.00 2.43
N GLU A 50 -1.02 -1.69 1.30
CA GLU A 50 0.12 -2.57 1.07
C GLU A 50 1.08 -1.90 0.10
N VAL A 51 2.37 -2.03 0.34
CA VAL A 51 3.40 -1.45 -0.51
C VAL A 51 4.22 -2.56 -1.11
N LYS A 52 4.38 -2.56 -2.43
CA LYS A 52 5.07 -3.64 -3.13
C LYS A 52 6.00 -3.12 -4.21
N ARG A 53 7.24 -3.54 -4.16
CA ARG A 53 8.17 -3.35 -5.28
C ARG A 53 7.97 -4.53 -6.22
N VAL A 54 7.69 -4.26 -7.48
CA VAL A 54 7.42 -5.33 -8.45
C VAL A 54 8.51 -5.40 -9.49
N LYS A 55 8.79 -6.60 -9.94
CA LYS A 55 9.74 -6.84 -11.03
C LYS A 55 9.05 -6.63 -12.36
N ALA A 56 9.84 -6.56 -13.42
CA ALA A 56 9.34 -6.17 -14.74
C ALA A 56 8.15 -6.97 -15.23
N GLN A 57 8.10 -8.26 -14.91
CA GLN A 57 7.02 -9.14 -15.39
C GLN A 57 5.93 -9.37 -14.35
N GLU A 58 6.06 -8.78 -13.18
CA GLU A 58 5.08 -9.01 -12.11
C GLU A 58 3.96 -7.98 -12.15
N THR A 59 2.79 -8.40 -11.62
CA THR A 59 1.67 -7.51 -11.38
C THR A 59 1.42 -7.48 -9.88
N PRO A 60 0.68 -6.48 -9.37
CA PRO A 60 0.36 -6.43 -7.94
C PRO A 60 -0.78 -7.36 -7.53
N ARG A 61 -1.19 -8.27 -8.38
CA ARG A 61 -2.37 -9.12 -8.12
C ARG A 61 -2.25 -9.92 -6.82
N LYS A 62 -1.08 -10.49 -6.59
CA LYS A 62 -0.85 -11.28 -5.37
C LYS A 62 -0.89 -10.39 -4.12
N ALA A 63 -0.26 -9.23 -4.20
CA ALA A 63 -0.29 -8.27 -3.09
C ALA A 63 -1.72 -7.77 -2.84
N MET A 64 -2.50 -7.59 -3.91
CA MET A 64 -3.90 -7.19 -3.78
C MET A 64 -4.72 -8.26 -3.06
N ALA A 65 -4.50 -9.53 -3.40
CA ALA A 65 -5.18 -10.64 -2.72
C ALA A 65 -4.80 -10.67 -1.24
N GLN A 66 -3.54 -10.42 -0.91
CA GLN A 66 -3.10 -10.35 0.48
C GLN A 66 -3.78 -9.20 1.22
N ALA A 67 -3.88 -8.04 0.60
CA ALA A 67 -4.51 -6.89 1.22
C ALA A 67 -5.99 -7.13 1.49
N VAL A 68 -6.69 -7.75 0.53
CA VAL A 68 -8.10 -8.11 0.71
C VAL A 68 -8.29 -9.07 1.87
N ALA A 69 -7.38 -10.05 2.00
CA ALA A 69 -7.48 -11.03 3.08
C ALA A 69 -7.12 -10.43 4.45
N ALA A 70 -6.21 -9.48 4.48
CA ALA A 70 -5.68 -8.93 5.72
C ALA A 70 -6.47 -7.75 6.28
N THR A 71 -7.19 -7.03 5.45
CA THR A 71 -7.80 -5.76 5.84
C THR A 71 -8.73 -5.92 7.05
N ASP A 72 -8.78 -4.86 7.84
CA ASP A 72 -9.65 -4.77 9.01
C ASP A 72 -11.00 -4.13 8.67
N GLY A 73 -11.36 -4.08 7.40
CA GLY A 73 -12.58 -3.44 6.92
C GLY A 73 -12.31 -2.18 6.13
N ARG A 74 -11.11 -1.63 6.25
CA ARG A 74 -10.71 -0.49 5.41
C ARG A 74 -10.56 -0.96 3.97
N VAL A 75 -10.72 -0.04 3.03
CA VAL A 75 -10.58 -0.35 1.61
C VAL A 75 -9.14 -0.76 1.32
N PRO A 76 -8.91 -2.00 0.82
CA PRO A 76 -7.55 -2.45 0.54
C PRO A 76 -7.03 -1.82 -0.74
N VAL A 77 -5.81 -1.30 -0.69
CA VAL A 77 -5.13 -0.73 -1.85
C VAL A 77 -3.69 -1.18 -1.87
N VAL A 78 -3.12 -1.33 -3.05
CA VAL A 78 -1.72 -1.68 -3.22
C VAL A 78 -1.02 -0.56 -3.96
N PHE A 79 0.00 0.02 -3.34
CA PHE A 79 0.91 0.94 -3.99
C PHE A 79 2.07 0.11 -4.51
N SER A 80 2.29 0.13 -5.81
CA SER A 80 3.35 -0.68 -6.41
C SER A 80 4.21 0.15 -7.34
N ARG A 81 5.46 -0.25 -7.48
CA ARG A 81 6.41 0.47 -8.29
C ARG A 81 7.49 -0.47 -8.80
N ARG A 82 7.84 -0.33 -10.07
CA ARG A 82 9.08 -0.88 -10.62
C ARG A 82 10.18 0.13 -10.42
N ASP A 83 11.43 -0.32 -10.50
CA ASP A 83 12.55 0.60 -10.41
C ASP A 83 12.43 1.67 -11.51
N ASN A 84 12.68 2.90 -11.12
CA ASN A 84 12.66 4.06 -12.03
C ASN A 84 11.31 4.31 -12.70
N SER A 85 10.23 3.89 -12.06
CA SER A 85 8.87 4.10 -12.56
C SER A 85 8.04 4.85 -11.53
N ASP A 86 6.90 5.36 -11.95
CA ASP A 86 5.98 6.03 -11.04
C ASP A 86 5.32 5.03 -10.11
N TRP A 87 4.90 5.51 -8.97
CA TRP A 87 4.04 4.72 -8.09
C TRP A 87 2.65 4.59 -8.71
N LEU A 88 2.12 3.38 -8.69
CA LEU A 88 0.77 3.08 -9.16
C LEU A 88 -0.06 2.59 -7.98
N VAL A 89 -1.37 2.79 -8.08
CA VAL A 89 -2.30 2.30 -7.07
C VAL A 89 -3.21 1.27 -7.71
N THR A 90 -3.34 0.12 -7.06
CA THR A 90 -4.28 -0.93 -7.48
C THR A 90 -5.33 -1.07 -6.40
N MET A 91 -6.59 -1.14 -6.80
CA MET A 91 -7.70 -1.38 -5.89
C MET A 91 -8.83 -2.08 -6.64
N ARG A 92 -9.78 -2.62 -5.89
CA ARG A 92 -10.93 -3.25 -6.55
C ARG A 92 -11.76 -2.19 -7.25
N ALA A 93 -12.26 -2.53 -8.42
CA ALA A 93 -13.04 -1.58 -9.23
C ALA A 93 -14.27 -1.06 -8.48
N SER A 94 -14.94 -1.93 -7.72
CA SER A 94 -16.09 -1.51 -6.93
C SER A 94 -15.73 -0.45 -5.89
N ASP A 95 -14.57 -0.58 -5.27
CA ASP A 95 -14.11 0.40 -4.29
C ASP A 95 -13.75 1.72 -4.96
N TRP A 96 -13.11 1.63 -6.13
CA TRP A 96 -12.75 2.83 -6.88
C TRP A 96 -13.99 3.61 -7.31
N VAL A 97 -15.04 2.90 -7.78
CA VAL A 97 -16.27 3.55 -8.19
C VAL A 97 -16.90 4.32 -7.03
N LYS A 98 -16.91 3.72 -5.84
CA LYS A 98 -17.43 4.40 -4.65
C LYS A 98 -16.62 5.65 -4.34
N LEU A 99 -15.30 5.52 -4.37
CA LEU A 99 -14.41 6.62 -4.05
C LEU A 99 -14.60 7.78 -5.03
N ALA A 100 -14.65 7.47 -6.32
CA ALA A 100 -14.84 8.48 -7.35
C ALA A 100 -16.20 9.16 -7.23
N SER A 101 -17.23 8.39 -6.90
CA SER A 101 -18.57 8.89 -6.70
C SER A 101 -18.63 9.89 -5.54
N GLU A 102 -17.94 9.59 -4.46
CA GLU A 102 -17.87 10.48 -3.30
C GLU A 102 -17.15 11.77 -3.64
N GLY A 103 -16.12 11.69 -4.46
CA GLY A 103 -15.35 12.86 -4.86
C GLY A 103 -16.11 13.82 -5.76
N GLU A 104 -17.19 13.38 -6.38
CA GLU A 104 -17.97 14.19 -7.28
C GLU A 104 -19.04 15.05 -6.58
N ARG A 105 -19.19 14.93 -5.30
CA ARG A 105 -20.20 15.69 -4.58
C ARG A 105 -19.88 17.17 -4.39
#